data_8dcbd7027de53103db383530b66c826a
#
_entry.id   8dcbd7027de53103db383530b66c826a
#
_cell.length_a   1.000
_cell.length_b   1.000
_cell.length_c   1.000
_cell.angle_alpha   90.00
_cell.angle_beta   90.00
_cell.angle_gamma   90.00
#
_symmetry.space_group_name_H-M   'P 1'
#
loop_
_entity.id
_entity.type
_entity.pdbx_description
1 polymer ?
#
loop_
_entity_poly.entity_id
_entity_poly.type
_entity_poly.pdbx_seq_one_letter_code
_entity_poly.pdbx_strand_id
1 'polypeptide(L)'
;MMQKHINIHGIPALVWGEPSDKVWLCIHGKMSSKESAEGIAAMAQEKGCQTISFDLAQHGQRQGEEARCDIWNGIRDLTVVAEYVFSQWRQVNLYACSLGAFFSLHAYGKLPFQKCLFQSPIVDMEYLIRQMMLWFGITEERLEQEQEIDTPIDRMSWKYWQYVLEHPVSQWEIPTHILFAGRDDLQSRQVMTDFANRFGCCLTISEHSKHPFMEAADRPIVEGWIRNNL
;
A
#
# COMPACT_ATOMS: atom_id res chain seq x y z
N MET A 1 0.38 16.30 -18.69
CA MET A 1 -0.79 15.76 -17.98
C MET A 1 -1.30 16.84 -17.03
N MET A 2 -2.63 17.09 -16.99
CA MET A 2 -3.23 18.03 -16.04
C MET A 2 -3.06 17.47 -14.63
N GLN A 3 -2.70 18.34 -13.68
CA GLN A 3 -2.48 17.99 -12.28
C GLN A 3 -3.16 19.03 -11.39
N LYS A 4 -3.88 18.57 -10.36
CA LYS A 4 -4.59 19.43 -9.40
C LYS A 4 -4.25 19.01 -7.97
N HIS A 5 -3.77 19.97 -7.18
CA HIS A 5 -3.62 19.79 -5.73
C HIS A 5 -4.98 19.97 -5.05
N ILE A 6 -5.32 19.06 -4.17
CA ILE A 6 -6.51 19.13 -3.33
C ILE A 6 -6.18 18.80 -1.89
N ASN A 7 -7.09 19.09 -0.99
CA ASN A 7 -7.00 18.73 0.41
C ASN A 7 -8.29 17.97 0.80
N ILE A 8 -8.14 16.76 1.31
CA ILE A 8 -9.25 15.91 1.74
C ILE A 8 -9.26 15.89 3.26
N HIS A 9 -10.06 16.76 3.87
CA HIS A 9 -10.17 16.86 5.34
C HIS A 9 -8.82 16.97 6.08
N GLY A 10 -7.90 17.78 5.54
CA GLY A 10 -6.54 17.94 6.09
C GLY A 10 -5.49 17.03 5.41
N ILE A 11 -5.88 16.06 4.62
CA ILE A 11 -4.96 15.15 3.92
C ILE A 11 -4.59 15.73 2.55
N PRO A 12 -3.30 16.07 2.30
CA PRO A 12 -2.83 16.54 1.00
C PRO A 12 -2.94 15.46 -0.06
N ALA A 13 -3.54 15.79 -1.20
CA ALA A 13 -3.74 14.86 -2.29
C ALA A 13 -3.50 15.51 -3.66
N LEU A 14 -3.26 14.68 -4.67
CA LEU A 14 -3.09 15.05 -6.07
C LEU A 14 -4.09 14.29 -6.93
N VAL A 15 -4.70 14.99 -7.87
CA VAL A 15 -5.52 14.39 -8.92
C VAL A 15 -4.85 14.69 -10.27
N TRP A 16 -4.66 13.66 -11.09
CA TRP A 16 -4.14 13.76 -12.45
C TRP A 16 -5.19 13.35 -13.48
N GLY A 17 -5.03 13.89 -14.67
CA GLY A 17 -5.80 13.54 -15.86
C GLY A 17 -7.01 14.42 -16.08
N GLU A 18 -7.58 14.32 -17.30
CA GLU A 18 -8.80 15.01 -17.70
C GLU A 18 -10.01 14.48 -16.91
N PRO A 19 -11.05 15.29 -16.70
CA PRO A 19 -12.27 14.86 -16.01
C PRO A 19 -12.82 13.54 -16.56
N SER A 20 -13.09 12.59 -15.67
CA SER A 20 -13.61 11.26 -15.98
C SER A 20 -14.48 10.78 -14.83
N ASP A 21 -15.38 9.83 -15.09
CA ASP A 21 -16.12 9.11 -14.05
C ASP A 21 -15.37 7.87 -13.52
N LYS A 22 -14.15 7.63 -14.05
CA LYS A 22 -13.27 6.51 -13.69
C LYS A 22 -12.01 7.04 -13.02
N VAL A 23 -11.59 6.39 -11.92
CA VAL A 23 -10.38 6.79 -11.18
C VAL A 23 -9.60 5.59 -10.69
N TRP A 24 -8.29 5.76 -10.62
CA TRP A 24 -7.37 4.93 -9.83
C TRP A 24 -7.02 5.66 -8.55
N LEU A 25 -7.42 5.12 -7.40
CA LEU A 25 -6.90 5.55 -6.10
C LEU A 25 -5.55 4.87 -5.88
N CYS A 26 -4.50 5.68 -5.74
CA CYS A 26 -3.13 5.19 -5.55
C CYS A 26 -2.64 5.46 -4.14
N ILE A 27 -2.14 4.42 -3.46
CA ILE A 27 -1.62 4.49 -2.10
C ILE A 27 -0.15 4.06 -2.12
N HIS A 28 0.72 5.00 -1.74
CA HIS A 28 2.16 4.77 -1.73
C HIS A 28 2.61 3.91 -0.54
N GLY A 29 3.85 3.39 -0.63
CA GLY A 29 4.51 2.68 0.46
C GLY A 29 5.26 3.59 1.42
N LYS A 30 5.92 3.00 2.42
CA LYS A 30 6.81 3.70 3.34
C LYS A 30 7.94 4.41 2.58
N MET A 31 8.41 5.55 3.08
CA MET A 31 9.47 6.40 2.51
C MET A 31 9.15 6.96 1.11
N SER A 32 7.87 7.03 0.74
CA SER A 32 7.38 7.57 -0.52
C SER A 32 6.41 8.74 -0.29
N SER A 33 5.71 9.16 -1.32
CA SER A 33 4.73 10.24 -1.25
C SER A 33 3.68 10.09 -2.35
N LYS A 34 2.65 10.94 -2.33
CA LYS A 34 1.58 10.95 -3.34
C LYS A 34 2.12 11.14 -4.77
N GLU A 35 3.25 11.81 -4.94
CA GLU A 35 3.87 12.06 -6.25
C GLU A 35 4.34 10.77 -6.94
N SER A 36 4.58 9.69 -6.19
CA SER A 36 4.97 8.39 -6.76
C SER A 36 3.91 7.78 -7.72
N ALA A 37 2.68 8.25 -7.66
CA ALA A 37 1.61 7.82 -8.57
C ALA A 37 1.71 8.44 -9.99
N GLU A 38 2.63 9.37 -10.27
CA GLU A 38 2.72 10.06 -11.56
C GLU A 38 2.87 9.09 -12.75
N GLY A 39 3.70 8.06 -12.60
CA GLY A 39 3.89 7.05 -13.65
C GLY A 39 2.61 6.27 -13.96
N ILE A 40 1.86 5.90 -12.93
CA ILE A 40 0.56 5.23 -13.08
C ILE A 40 -0.45 6.18 -13.70
N ALA A 41 -0.45 7.44 -13.27
CA ALA A 41 -1.37 8.47 -13.76
C ALA A 41 -1.22 8.68 -15.26
N ALA A 42 0.02 8.69 -15.78
CA ALA A 42 0.26 8.78 -17.22
C ALA A 42 -0.38 7.62 -17.99
N MET A 43 -0.20 6.39 -17.49
CA MET A 43 -0.76 5.18 -18.12
C MET A 43 -2.29 5.10 -17.96
N ALA A 44 -2.84 5.50 -16.83
CA ALA A 44 -4.29 5.52 -16.58
C ALA A 44 -5.00 6.55 -17.47
N GLN A 45 -4.38 7.69 -17.71
CA GLN A 45 -4.92 8.71 -18.62
C GLN A 45 -5.05 8.17 -20.05
N GLU A 46 -4.13 7.34 -20.53
CA GLU A 46 -4.23 6.68 -21.85
C GLU A 46 -5.49 5.78 -21.95
N LYS A 47 -6.02 5.33 -20.81
CA LYS A 47 -7.27 4.54 -20.68
C LYS A 47 -8.50 5.38 -20.33
N GLY A 48 -8.37 6.71 -20.35
CA GLY A 48 -9.46 7.62 -20.00
C GLY A 48 -9.83 7.63 -18.52
N CYS A 49 -8.90 7.29 -17.64
CA CYS A 49 -9.09 7.31 -16.19
C CYS A 49 -8.32 8.49 -15.57
N GLN A 50 -8.90 9.08 -14.54
CA GLN A 50 -8.15 9.94 -13.62
C GLN A 50 -7.34 9.09 -12.64
N THR A 51 -6.39 9.70 -11.96
CA THR A 51 -5.66 9.10 -10.84
C THR A 51 -5.70 10.08 -9.68
N ILE A 52 -5.92 9.57 -8.48
CA ILE A 52 -5.81 10.30 -7.24
C ILE A 52 -4.84 9.59 -6.30
N SER A 53 -3.96 10.35 -5.66
CA SER A 53 -3.08 9.86 -4.61
C SER A 53 -2.96 10.88 -3.49
N PHE A 54 -2.63 10.44 -2.29
CA PHE A 54 -2.52 11.29 -1.09
C PHE A 54 -1.32 10.88 -0.25
N ASP A 55 -0.87 11.77 0.62
CA ASP A 55 0.23 11.48 1.54
C ASP A 55 -0.27 10.73 2.77
N LEU A 56 0.34 9.58 3.07
CA LEU A 56 0.19 8.91 4.35
C LEU A 56 0.75 9.77 5.49
N ALA A 57 0.31 9.54 6.72
CA ALA A 57 0.85 10.21 7.89
C ALA A 57 2.39 10.14 7.92
N GLN A 58 3.06 11.22 8.31
CA GLN A 58 4.53 11.35 8.34
C GLN A 58 5.23 11.21 6.97
N HIS A 59 4.50 11.29 5.85
CA HIS A 59 5.06 11.24 4.50
C HIS A 59 4.72 12.51 3.69
N GLY A 60 5.51 12.78 2.66
CA GLY A 60 5.28 13.90 1.75
C GLY A 60 5.09 15.22 2.50
N GLN A 61 3.98 15.92 2.26
CA GLN A 61 3.66 17.19 2.94
C GLN A 61 3.25 17.02 4.42
N ARG A 62 3.11 15.78 4.90
CA ARG A 62 2.73 15.43 6.28
C ARG A 62 3.93 14.99 7.14
N GLN A 63 5.17 15.17 6.70
CA GLN A 63 6.38 14.72 7.41
C GLN A 63 6.52 15.25 8.85
N GLY A 64 5.97 16.41 9.16
CA GLY A 64 6.04 17.03 10.49
C GLY A 64 4.84 16.71 11.40
N GLU A 65 3.91 15.86 10.99
CA GLU A 65 2.74 15.54 11.79
C GLU A 65 3.10 14.67 13.00
N GLU A 66 2.40 14.88 14.13
CA GLU A 66 2.49 14.05 15.32
C GLU A 66 1.87 12.66 15.10
N ALA A 67 0.84 12.59 14.23
CA ALA A 67 0.18 11.34 13.88
C ALA A 67 1.16 10.39 13.20
N ARG A 68 1.39 9.21 13.79
CA ARG A 68 2.31 8.19 13.26
C ARG A 68 1.75 7.52 12.02
N CYS A 69 2.65 7.05 11.14
CA CYS A 69 2.29 6.15 10.05
C CYS A 69 2.11 4.72 10.57
N ASP A 70 1.02 4.49 11.28
CA ASP A 70 0.61 3.21 11.86
C ASP A 70 -0.75 2.75 11.33
N ILE A 71 -1.18 1.54 11.72
CA ILE A 71 -2.42 0.95 11.21
C ILE A 71 -3.66 1.78 11.58
N TRP A 72 -3.71 2.37 12.77
CA TRP A 72 -4.88 3.14 13.23
C TRP A 72 -5.06 4.42 12.43
N ASN A 73 -3.97 5.18 12.26
CA ASN A 73 -3.97 6.39 11.44
C ASN A 73 -4.12 6.05 9.95
N GLY A 74 -3.51 4.95 9.49
CA GLY A 74 -3.66 4.44 8.14
C GLY A 74 -5.12 4.13 7.82
N ILE A 75 -5.80 3.32 8.61
CA ILE A 75 -7.22 3.00 8.41
C ILE A 75 -8.09 4.26 8.45
N ARG A 76 -7.87 5.17 9.42
CA ARG A 76 -8.62 6.42 9.52
C ARG A 76 -8.48 7.24 8.25
N ASP A 77 -7.26 7.49 7.81
CA ASP A 77 -6.98 8.34 6.66
C ASP A 77 -7.50 7.71 5.36
N LEU A 78 -7.30 6.40 5.19
CA LEU A 78 -7.82 5.66 4.05
C LEU A 78 -9.36 5.70 4.00
N THR A 79 -10.03 5.57 5.16
CA THR A 79 -11.49 5.67 5.24
C THR A 79 -11.99 7.04 4.77
N VAL A 80 -11.40 8.12 5.27
CA VAL A 80 -11.74 9.50 4.88
C VAL A 80 -11.52 9.73 3.39
N VAL A 81 -10.40 9.23 2.85
CA VAL A 81 -10.09 9.34 1.42
C VAL A 81 -11.07 8.52 0.57
N ALA A 82 -11.43 7.31 1.00
CA ALA A 82 -12.40 6.49 0.27
C ALA A 82 -13.77 7.13 0.21
N GLU A 83 -14.29 7.69 1.31
CA GLU A 83 -15.55 8.44 1.34
C GLU A 83 -15.56 9.57 0.30
N TYR A 84 -14.47 10.35 0.26
CA TYR A 84 -14.32 11.39 -0.75
C TYR A 84 -14.29 10.79 -2.17
N VAL A 85 -13.47 9.78 -2.43
CA VAL A 85 -13.30 9.19 -3.75
C VAL A 85 -14.60 8.61 -4.28
N PHE A 86 -15.32 7.82 -3.49
CA PHE A 86 -16.60 7.24 -3.90
C PHE A 86 -17.73 8.28 -4.03
N SER A 87 -17.59 9.49 -3.45
CA SER A 87 -18.52 10.60 -3.68
C SER A 87 -18.27 11.30 -5.01
N GLN A 88 -17.04 11.23 -5.57
CA GLN A 88 -16.64 11.97 -6.77
C GLN A 88 -16.64 11.12 -8.04
N TRP A 89 -16.37 9.81 -7.93
CA TRP A 89 -16.23 8.92 -9.10
C TRP A 89 -17.13 7.70 -8.99
N ARG A 90 -17.63 7.26 -10.14
CA ARG A 90 -18.52 6.09 -10.23
C ARG A 90 -17.77 4.76 -10.33
N GLN A 91 -16.63 4.77 -10.98
CA GLN A 91 -15.79 3.58 -11.18
C GLN A 91 -14.45 3.81 -10.52
N VAL A 92 -14.24 3.15 -9.40
CA VAL A 92 -13.03 3.30 -8.59
C VAL A 92 -12.23 2.02 -8.63
N ASN A 93 -10.97 2.17 -9.03
CA ASN A 93 -9.95 1.12 -8.96
C ASN A 93 -8.92 1.48 -7.89
N LEU A 94 -8.22 0.49 -7.39
CA LEU A 94 -7.21 0.65 -6.35
C LEU A 94 -5.83 0.22 -6.87
N TYR A 95 -4.83 1.05 -6.62
CA TYR A 95 -3.43 0.65 -6.69
C TYR A 95 -2.78 0.92 -5.34
N ALA A 96 -2.03 -0.05 -4.81
CA ALA A 96 -1.29 0.17 -3.58
C ALA A 96 0.06 -0.54 -3.58
N CYS A 97 1.05 0.09 -2.93
CA CYS A 97 2.40 -0.42 -2.81
C CYS A 97 2.76 -0.69 -1.35
N SER A 98 3.39 -1.84 -1.09
CA SER A 98 4.02 -2.16 0.19
C SER A 98 3.09 -1.92 1.40
N LEU A 99 3.46 -1.02 2.32
CA LEU A 99 2.66 -0.63 3.50
C LEU A 99 1.27 -0.08 3.12
N GLY A 100 1.18 0.65 1.99
CA GLY A 100 -0.10 1.14 1.49
C GLY A 100 -1.08 0.00 1.17
N ALA A 101 -0.58 -1.13 0.68
CA ALA A 101 -1.40 -2.32 0.45
C ALA A 101 -1.87 -2.93 1.78
N PHE A 102 -1.02 -2.99 2.80
CA PHE A 102 -1.41 -3.48 4.13
C PHE A 102 -2.55 -2.64 4.74
N PHE A 103 -2.43 -1.32 4.70
CA PHE A 103 -3.52 -0.44 5.16
C PHE A 103 -4.79 -0.62 4.35
N SER A 104 -4.67 -0.81 3.03
CA SER A 104 -5.81 -1.07 2.15
C SER A 104 -6.53 -2.38 2.49
N LEU A 105 -5.80 -3.44 2.80
CA LEU A 105 -6.37 -4.72 3.21
C LEU A 105 -7.25 -4.62 4.46
N HIS A 106 -6.89 -3.73 5.38
CA HIS A 106 -7.66 -3.49 6.61
C HIS A 106 -8.80 -2.47 6.43
N ALA A 107 -8.60 -1.44 5.60
CA ALA A 107 -9.59 -0.37 5.43
C ALA A 107 -10.65 -0.69 4.37
N TYR A 108 -10.32 -1.45 3.33
CA TYR A 108 -11.09 -1.49 2.09
C TYR A 108 -11.70 -2.85 1.74
N GLY A 109 -11.53 -3.87 2.55
CA GLY A 109 -11.91 -5.24 2.23
C GLY A 109 -13.38 -5.45 1.78
N LYS A 110 -14.26 -4.51 2.07
CA LYS A 110 -15.70 -4.53 1.73
C LYS A 110 -16.15 -3.41 0.79
N LEU A 111 -15.23 -2.55 0.36
CA LEU A 111 -15.59 -1.42 -0.50
C LEU A 111 -15.72 -1.85 -1.98
N PRO A 112 -16.57 -1.19 -2.77
CA PRO A 112 -16.91 -1.62 -4.12
C PRO A 112 -15.87 -1.18 -5.17
N PHE A 113 -14.58 -1.43 -4.90
CA PHE A 113 -13.55 -1.27 -5.92
C PHE A 113 -13.76 -2.27 -7.04
N GLN A 114 -13.61 -1.83 -8.29
CA GLN A 114 -13.78 -2.70 -9.46
C GLN A 114 -12.61 -3.66 -9.64
N LYS A 115 -11.39 -3.20 -9.30
CA LYS A 115 -10.14 -3.92 -9.47
C LYS A 115 -9.08 -3.35 -8.53
N CYS A 116 -8.14 -4.21 -8.13
CA CYS A 116 -6.99 -3.82 -7.35
C CYS A 116 -5.67 -4.29 -7.99
N LEU A 117 -4.66 -3.43 -7.97
CA LEU A 117 -3.27 -3.74 -8.31
C LEU A 117 -2.40 -3.54 -7.08
N PHE A 118 -1.73 -4.58 -6.62
CA PHE A 118 -0.78 -4.53 -5.52
C PHE A 118 0.65 -4.75 -6.01
N GLN A 119 1.52 -3.77 -5.79
CA GLN A 119 2.95 -3.87 -6.06
C GLN A 119 3.73 -4.13 -4.76
N SER A 120 4.45 -5.25 -4.68
CA SER A 120 5.18 -5.69 -3.48
C SER A 120 4.38 -5.48 -2.19
N PRO A 121 3.15 -5.99 -2.08
CA PRO A 121 2.31 -5.70 -0.92
C PRO A 121 2.88 -6.33 0.35
N ILE A 122 2.72 -5.67 1.48
CA ILE A 122 2.77 -6.32 2.79
C ILE A 122 1.39 -6.94 3.01
N VAL A 123 1.31 -8.26 2.98
CA VAL A 123 0.06 -9.01 3.17
C VAL A 123 -0.02 -9.68 4.53
N ASP A 124 1.14 -9.86 5.17
CA ASP A 124 1.30 -10.46 6.50
C ASP A 124 2.27 -9.60 7.33
N MET A 125 1.72 -8.77 8.20
CA MET A 125 2.50 -7.89 9.07
C MET A 125 3.08 -8.69 10.27
N GLU A 126 2.44 -9.77 10.69
CA GLU A 126 3.00 -10.65 11.72
C GLU A 126 4.32 -11.24 11.23
N TYR A 127 4.32 -11.78 10.00
CA TYR A 127 5.55 -12.29 9.39
C TYR A 127 6.65 -11.21 9.36
N LEU A 128 6.33 -10.00 8.90
CA LEU A 128 7.32 -8.90 8.83
C LEU A 128 7.87 -8.55 10.21
N ILE A 129 7.02 -8.39 11.22
CA ILE A 129 7.47 -8.04 12.59
C ILE A 129 8.34 -9.16 13.17
N ARG A 130 8.00 -10.44 12.94
CA ARG A 130 8.84 -11.57 13.35
C ARG A 130 10.21 -11.56 12.65
N GLN A 131 10.27 -11.22 11.35
CA GLN A 131 11.55 -11.05 10.66
C GLN A 131 12.36 -9.88 11.26
N MET A 132 11.74 -8.74 11.58
CA MET A 132 12.42 -7.63 12.23
C MET A 132 12.95 -8.01 13.61
N MET A 133 12.20 -8.78 14.38
CA MET A 133 12.67 -9.34 15.67
C MET A 133 13.93 -10.19 15.48
N LEU A 134 13.96 -11.05 14.48
CA LEU A 134 15.13 -11.87 14.15
C LEU A 134 16.32 -11.02 13.69
N TRP A 135 16.12 -10.05 12.81
CA TRP A 135 17.20 -9.20 12.29
C TRP A 135 17.87 -8.36 13.36
N PHE A 136 17.12 -7.92 14.36
CA PHE A 136 17.62 -7.01 15.40
C PHE A 136 17.82 -7.66 16.76
N GLY A 137 17.64 -8.98 16.86
CA GLY A 137 17.80 -9.71 18.12
C GLY A 137 16.84 -9.24 19.22
N ILE A 138 15.59 -8.91 18.83
CA ILE A 138 14.53 -8.46 19.74
C ILE A 138 13.64 -9.68 20.04
N THR A 139 13.39 -9.96 21.33
CA THR A 139 12.41 -10.98 21.74
C THR A 139 11.06 -10.34 22.07
N GLU A 140 10.00 -11.13 22.07
CA GLU A 140 8.66 -10.65 22.46
C GLU A 140 8.66 -10.13 23.90
N GLU A 141 9.34 -10.83 24.83
CA GLU A 141 9.46 -10.42 26.23
C GLU A 141 10.17 -9.06 26.37
N ARG A 142 11.23 -8.85 25.57
CA ARG A 142 11.94 -7.58 25.58
C ARG A 142 11.05 -6.45 25.03
N LEU A 143 10.31 -6.70 23.94
CA LEU A 143 9.40 -5.72 23.36
C LEU A 143 8.24 -5.41 24.32
N GLU A 144 7.73 -6.41 25.04
CA GLU A 144 6.73 -6.23 26.09
C GLU A 144 7.23 -5.35 27.23
N GLN A 145 8.47 -5.59 27.70
CA GLN A 145 9.08 -4.83 28.81
C GLN A 145 9.37 -3.38 28.44
N GLU A 146 9.95 -3.15 27.25
CA GLU A 146 10.37 -1.82 26.79
C GLU A 146 9.23 -1.03 26.12
N GLN A 147 8.14 -1.70 25.72
CA GLN A 147 6.95 -1.16 25.02
C GLN A 147 7.25 -0.63 23.62
N GLU A 148 8.32 0.10 23.42
CA GLU A 148 8.76 0.60 22.12
C GLU A 148 10.28 0.44 21.98
N ILE A 149 10.74 -0.08 20.83
CA ILE A 149 12.16 -0.27 20.51
C ILE A 149 12.44 0.34 19.14
N ASP A 150 13.33 1.33 19.08
CA ASP A 150 13.78 1.90 17.82
C ASP A 150 14.71 0.92 17.10
N THR A 151 14.47 0.73 15.80
CA THR A 151 15.35 -0.05 14.92
C THR A 151 15.76 0.79 13.71
N PRO A 152 16.79 0.38 12.94
CA PRO A 152 17.19 1.10 11.73
C PRO A 152 16.09 1.20 10.65
N ILE A 153 15.09 0.30 10.68
CA ILE A 153 14.01 0.25 9.69
C ILE A 153 12.78 1.04 10.20
N ASP A 154 12.38 0.77 11.45
CA ASP A 154 11.19 1.36 12.05
C ASP A 154 11.22 1.21 13.58
N ARG A 155 10.31 1.91 14.26
CA ARG A 155 10.06 1.69 15.67
C ARG A 155 9.10 0.53 15.85
N MET A 156 9.56 -0.51 16.55
CA MET A 156 8.71 -1.62 16.96
C MET A 156 7.92 -1.21 18.20
N SER A 157 6.62 -1.54 18.23
CA SER A 157 5.72 -1.22 19.34
C SER A 157 5.01 -2.48 19.80
N TRP A 158 5.03 -2.73 21.11
CA TRP A 158 4.28 -3.83 21.73
C TRP A 158 2.79 -3.75 21.43
N LYS A 159 2.21 -2.57 21.56
CA LYS A 159 0.79 -2.33 21.24
C LYS A 159 0.46 -2.68 19.78
N TYR A 160 1.35 -2.32 18.84
CA TYR A 160 1.15 -2.64 17.43
C TYR A 160 1.31 -4.13 17.16
N TRP A 161 2.27 -4.77 17.80
CA TRP A 161 2.45 -6.21 17.74
C TRP A 161 1.21 -6.98 18.21
N GLN A 162 0.66 -6.64 19.39
CA GLN A 162 -0.58 -7.24 19.89
C GLN A 162 -1.74 -7.03 18.92
N TYR A 163 -1.89 -5.81 18.38
CA TYR A 163 -2.94 -5.51 17.39
C TYR A 163 -2.84 -6.42 16.17
N VAL A 164 -1.63 -6.61 15.64
CA VAL A 164 -1.39 -7.43 14.44
C VAL A 164 -1.75 -8.90 14.69
N LEU A 165 -1.41 -9.44 15.86
CA LEU A 165 -1.79 -10.82 16.23
C LEU A 165 -3.31 -11.03 16.32
N GLU A 166 -4.02 -10.03 16.82
CA GLU A 166 -5.48 -10.09 17.01
C GLU A 166 -6.26 -9.78 15.74
N HIS A 167 -5.65 -9.12 14.76
CA HIS A 167 -6.33 -8.63 13.56
C HIS A 167 -5.62 -9.10 12.26
N PRO A 168 -5.53 -10.41 12.02
CA PRO A 168 -5.03 -10.89 10.73
C PRO A 168 -5.98 -10.50 9.58
N VAL A 169 -5.43 -10.34 8.37
CA VAL A 169 -6.26 -10.13 7.18
C VAL A 169 -7.16 -11.35 6.97
N SER A 170 -8.45 -11.18 7.23
CA SER A 170 -9.43 -12.26 7.22
C SER A 170 -10.37 -12.24 6.01
N GLN A 171 -10.52 -11.10 5.34
CA GLN A 171 -11.46 -10.91 4.24
C GLN A 171 -10.87 -9.97 3.19
N TRP A 172 -10.93 -10.40 1.93
CA TRP A 172 -10.60 -9.57 0.76
C TRP A 172 -11.34 -10.13 -0.45
N GLU A 173 -12.25 -9.37 -1.05
CA GLU A 173 -13.12 -9.83 -2.14
C GLU A 173 -12.90 -9.07 -3.46
N ILE A 174 -12.02 -8.06 -3.45
CA ILE A 174 -11.76 -7.23 -4.62
C ILE A 174 -10.90 -8.02 -5.62
N PRO A 175 -11.28 -8.12 -6.91
CA PRO A 175 -10.46 -8.75 -7.94
C PRO A 175 -9.06 -8.12 -7.97
N THR A 176 -8.03 -8.89 -7.65
CA THR A 176 -6.68 -8.36 -7.38
C THR A 176 -5.62 -9.02 -8.22
N HIS A 177 -4.75 -8.20 -8.82
CA HIS A 177 -3.48 -8.62 -9.40
C HIS A 177 -2.34 -8.18 -8.49
N ILE A 178 -1.40 -9.07 -8.25
CA ILE A 178 -0.21 -8.84 -7.42
C ILE A 178 1.03 -8.93 -8.28
N LEU A 179 1.92 -7.93 -8.21
CA LEU A 179 3.30 -8.02 -8.68
C LEU A 179 4.21 -8.19 -7.47
N PHE A 180 4.84 -9.35 -7.36
CA PHE A 180 5.71 -9.71 -6.26
C PHE A 180 7.18 -9.79 -6.70
N ALA A 181 8.06 -9.20 -5.90
CA ALA A 181 9.50 -9.27 -6.11
C ALA A 181 10.05 -10.60 -5.58
N GLY A 182 10.63 -11.43 -6.44
CA GLY A 182 11.09 -12.77 -6.06
C GLY A 182 12.24 -12.79 -5.04
N ARG A 183 12.92 -11.64 -4.85
CA ARG A 183 13.94 -11.43 -3.81
C ARG A 183 13.48 -10.42 -2.74
N ASP A 184 12.20 -10.44 -2.42
CA ASP A 184 11.63 -9.61 -1.37
C ASP A 184 12.09 -10.11 0.01
N ASP A 185 12.64 -9.20 0.82
CA ASP A 185 13.11 -9.51 2.17
C ASP A 185 12.00 -9.33 3.22
N LEU A 186 10.91 -8.60 2.89
CA LEU A 186 9.85 -8.25 3.82
C LEU A 186 8.73 -9.28 3.85
N GLN A 187 8.50 -9.94 2.71
CA GLN A 187 7.50 -11.01 2.58
C GLN A 187 8.11 -12.21 1.86
N SER A 188 7.91 -13.41 2.36
CA SER A 188 8.39 -14.60 1.66
C SER A 188 7.49 -14.96 0.48
N ARG A 189 8.05 -15.69 -0.50
CA ARG A 189 7.27 -16.27 -1.60
C ARG A 189 6.12 -17.14 -1.10
N GLN A 190 6.33 -17.91 -0.01
CA GLN A 190 5.29 -18.74 0.56
C GLN A 190 4.13 -17.91 1.10
N VAL A 191 4.41 -16.90 1.91
CA VAL A 191 3.40 -15.96 2.44
C VAL A 191 2.58 -15.35 1.31
N MET A 192 3.26 -14.88 0.25
CA MET A 192 2.57 -14.26 -0.88
C MET A 192 1.71 -15.25 -1.67
N THR A 193 2.20 -16.46 -1.87
CA THR A 193 1.47 -17.53 -2.57
C THR A 193 0.23 -17.96 -1.78
N ASP A 194 0.37 -18.12 -0.47
CA ASP A 194 -0.73 -18.50 0.42
C ASP A 194 -1.83 -17.43 0.44
N PHE A 195 -1.42 -16.16 0.51
CA PHE A 195 -2.34 -15.03 0.41
C PHE A 195 -3.09 -15.02 -0.94
N ALA A 196 -2.36 -15.13 -2.04
CA ALA A 196 -2.94 -15.12 -3.38
C ALA A 196 -3.94 -16.28 -3.57
N ASN A 197 -3.59 -17.48 -3.12
CA ASN A 197 -4.47 -18.65 -3.18
C ASN A 197 -5.72 -18.47 -2.30
N ARG A 198 -5.55 -17.96 -1.08
CA ARG A 198 -6.64 -17.75 -0.13
C ARG A 198 -7.70 -16.80 -0.64
N PHE A 199 -7.29 -15.72 -1.30
CA PHE A 199 -8.18 -14.65 -1.75
C PHE A 199 -8.41 -14.64 -3.27
N GLY A 200 -7.93 -15.65 -4.00
CA GLY A 200 -8.14 -15.76 -5.45
C GLY A 200 -7.45 -14.66 -6.27
N CYS A 201 -6.30 -14.16 -5.80
CA CYS A 201 -5.55 -13.11 -6.48
C CYS A 201 -4.69 -13.68 -7.62
N CYS A 202 -4.55 -12.92 -8.72
CA CYS A 202 -3.60 -13.22 -9.78
C CYS A 202 -2.18 -12.81 -9.35
N LEU A 203 -1.28 -13.75 -9.16
CA LEU A 203 0.10 -13.50 -8.73
C LEU A 203 1.08 -13.54 -9.89
N THR A 204 1.82 -12.44 -10.09
CA THR A 204 2.96 -12.34 -11.00
C THR A 204 4.24 -12.19 -10.18
N ILE A 205 5.25 -13.02 -10.42
CA ILE A 205 6.52 -12.99 -9.70
C ILE A 205 7.64 -12.54 -10.65
N SER A 206 8.36 -11.49 -10.27
CA SER A 206 9.60 -11.09 -10.93
C SER A 206 10.79 -11.66 -10.17
N GLU A 207 11.36 -12.75 -10.68
CA GLU A 207 12.32 -13.61 -9.99
C GLU A 207 13.57 -12.88 -9.46
N HIS A 208 14.00 -11.81 -10.12
CA HIS A 208 15.25 -11.11 -9.82
C HIS A 208 15.07 -9.77 -9.11
N SER A 209 13.84 -9.25 -9.05
CA SER A 209 13.52 -7.96 -8.45
C SER A 209 13.53 -8.04 -6.92
N LYS A 210 13.84 -6.90 -6.30
CA LYS A 210 13.77 -6.69 -4.84
C LYS A 210 12.61 -5.76 -4.48
N HIS A 211 12.22 -5.78 -3.21
CA HIS A 211 11.22 -4.86 -2.66
C HIS A 211 11.69 -3.38 -2.72
N PRO A 212 10.89 -2.43 -3.16
CA PRO A 212 9.62 -2.52 -3.88
C PRO A 212 9.79 -2.21 -5.39
N PHE A 213 10.75 -2.81 -6.10
CA PHE A 213 11.06 -2.57 -7.51
C PHE A 213 11.72 -1.21 -7.77
N MET A 214 12.83 -0.92 -7.08
CA MET A 214 13.52 0.37 -7.16
C MET A 214 14.71 0.39 -8.10
N GLU A 215 15.14 -0.77 -8.64
CA GLU A 215 16.27 -0.83 -9.55
C GLU A 215 15.86 -0.37 -10.97
N ALA A 216 16.78 0.22 -11.71
CA ALA A 216 16.48 0.71 -13.07
C ALA A 216 15.95 -0.40 -14.01
N ALA A 217 16.39 -1.63 -13.79
CA ALA A 217 15.93 -2.82 -14.55
C ALA A 217 14.47 -3.20 -14.21
N ASP A 218 13.95 -2.79 -13.07
CA ASP A 218 12.57 -3.11 -12.64
C ASP A 218 11.53 -2.25 -13.35
N ARG A 219 11.91 -1.04 -13.78
CA ARG A 219 10.98 -0.09 -14.39
C ARG A 219 10.17 -0.66 -15.54
N PRO A 220 10.76 -1.29 -16.58
CA PRO A 220 9.98 -1.87 -17.67
C PRO A 220 9.08 -3.03 -17.22
N ILE A 221 9.49 -3.77 -16.18
CA ILE A 221 8.68 -4.85 -15.60
C ILE A 221 7.41 -4.28 -14.96
N VAL A 222 7.57 -3.27 -14.11
CA VAL A 222 6.45 -2.61 -13.42
C VAL A 222 5.53 -1.93 -14.42
N GLU A 223 6.08 -1.13 -15.36
CA GLU A 223 5.28 -0.44 -16.38
C GLU A 223 4.51 -1.43 -17.28
N GLY A 224 5.16 -2.50 -17.72
CA GLY A 224 4.52 -3.55 -18.51
C GLY A 224 3.41 -4.26 -17.74
N TRP A 225 3.65 -4.60 -16.49
CA TRP A 225 2.64 -5.22 -15.64
C TRP A 225 1.45 -4.28 -15.38
N ILE A 226 1.69 -3.01 -15.09
CA ILE A 226 0.63 -2.00 -14.90
C ILE A 226 -0.20 -1.87 -16.18
N ARG A 227 0.42 -1.64 -17.35
CA ARG A 227 -0.28 -1.47 -18.64
C ARG A 227 -1.16 -2.66 -19.01
N ASN A 228 -0.74 -3.87 -18.67
CA ASN A 228 -1.51 -5.09 -18.95
C ASN A 228 -2.70 -5.27 -18.01
N ASN A 229 -2.72 -4.56 -16.88
CA ASN A 229 -3.73 -4.73 -15.84
C ASN A 229 -4.59 -3.48 -15.55
N LEU A 230 -4.29 -2.33 -16.17
CA LEU A 230 -5.14 -1.12 -16.12
C LEU A 230 -6.49 -1.28 -16.81
#